data_2b4e3322f234d4df93ce3ccdce244b93
#
_entry.id   2b4e3322f234d4df93ce3ccdce244b93
#
_cell.length_a   1.000
_cell.length_b   1.000
_cell.length_c   1.000
_cell.angle_alpha   90.00
_cell.angle_beta   90.00
_cell.angle_gamma   90.00
#
_symmetry.space_group_name_H-M   'P 1'
#
loop_
_entity.id
_entity.type
_entity.pdbx_description
1 polymer ?
#
loop_
_entity_poly.entity_id
_entity_poly.type
_entity_poly.pdbx_seq_one_letter_code
_entity_poly.pdbx_strand_id
1 'polypeptide(L)'
;MQVQAVTRKSYREAAQVLARAFVDEPVSQRVYRGLTVEQQLKNLRVDFSGELGVCIRRGEPLELRRDGVIAAAAAIYPPGRYPLGWLDERIIQMTTIFGHTRYDLQAWQGWLEEVGKLHPQTPHYYLEYLGVEPACQGQGLGSRLLEEMTRRADARGVGCYLETATRRNVSLYQRFGFEVREEREIIGVQAWMMWRPAK
;
A
#
# COMPACT_ATOMS: atom_id res chain seq x y z
N MET A 1 -7.92 -20.69 3.66
CA MET A 1 -6.92 -19.61 3.85
C MET A 1 -7.52 -18.58 4.79
N GLN A 2 -6.84 -18.21 5.87
CA GLN A 2 -7.28 -17.22 6.86
C GLN A 2 -6.40 -15.99 6.76
N VAL A 3 -7.01 -14.78 6.88
CA VAL A 3 -6.28 -13.52 7.01
C VAL A 3 -5.64 -13.49 8.40
N GLN A 4 -4.37 -13.12 8.45
CA GLN A 4 -3.62 -12.99 9.71
C GLN A 4 -2.75 -11.74 9.68
N ALA A 5 -2.24 -11.34 10.84
CA ALA A 5 -1.36 -10.17 10.94
C ALA A 5 0.03 -10.50 10.40
N VAL A 6 0.62 -9.56 9.65
CA VAL A 6 2.06 -9.56 9.37
C VAL A 6 2.82 -9.34 10.66
N THR A 7 3.84 -10.16 10.89
CA THR A 7 4.65 -10.13 12.11
C THR A 7 6.10 -9.73 11.83
N ARG A 8 6.89 -9.47 12.87
CA ARG A 8 8.35 -9.26 12.74
C ARG A 8 9.09 -10.44 12.11
N LYS A 9 8.49 -11.64 12.07
CA LYS A 9 9.08 -12.82 11.42
C LYS A 9 8.72 -12.91 9.95
N SER A 10 7.55 -12.40 9.55
CA SER A 10 6.99 -12.53 8.20
C SER A 10 7.10 -11.27 7.34
N TYR A 11 7.38 -10.07 7.90
CA TYR A 11 7.32 -8.81 7.15
C TYR A 11 8.25 -8.76 5.92
N ARG A 12 9.42 -9.40 5.99
CA ARG A 12 10.34 -9.43 4.84
C ARG A 12 9.81 -10.29 3.70
N GLU A 13 9.13 -11.41 4.02
CA GLU A 13 8.43 -12.23 3.04
C GLU A 13 7.25 -11.45 2.42
N ALA A 14 6.45 -10.75 3.25
CA ALA A 14 5.38 -9.87 2.80
C ALA A 14 5.90 -8.73 1.90
N ALA A 15 7.02 -8.09 2.25
CA ALA A 15 7.67 -7.06 1.44
C ALA A 15 8.10 -7.58 0.06
N GLN A 16 8.54 -8.83 -0.04
CA GLN A 16 8.88 -9.45 -1.33
C GLN A 16 7.63 -9.64 -2.21
N VAL A 17 6.50 -10.02 -1.62
CA VAL A 17 5.22 -10.13 -2.33
C VAL A 17 4.77 -8.76 -2.85
N LEU A 18 4.80 -7.72 -1.98
CA LEU A 18 4.48 -6.36 -2.38
C LEU A 18 5.41 -5.87 -3.50
N ALA A 19 6.73 -6.09 -3.39
CA ALA A 19 7.68 -5.69 -4.42
C ALA A 19 7.35 -6.29 -5.80
N ARG A 20 7.02 -7.59 -5.85
CA ARG A 20 6.62 -8.24 -7.11
C ARG A 20 5.25 -7.77 -7.63
N ALA A 21 4.33 -7.44 -6.73
CA ALA A 21 3.01 -6.94 -7.11
C ALA A 21 3.05 -5.50 -7.64
N PHE A 22 4.04 -4.70 -7.20
CA PHE A 22 4.14 -3.27 -7.52
C PHE A 22 5.21 -2.94 -8.57
N VAL A 23 5.98 -3.91 -9.07
CA VAL A 23 7.05 -3.62 -10.03
C VAL A 23 6.53 -2.98 -11.32
N ASP A 24 5.34 -3.38 -11.79
CA ASP A 24 4.69 -2.84 -12.99
C ASP A 24 3.66 -1.74 -12.68
N GLU A 25 3.57 -1.31 -11.42
CA GLU A 25 2.63 -0.27 -11.00
C GLU A 25 3.09 1.11 -11.51
N PRO A 26 2.18 1.98 -12.01
CA PRO A 26 2.55 3.23 -12.68
C PRO A 26 3.44 4.17 -11.88
N VAL A 27 3.23 4.31 -10.57
CA VAL A 27 4.08 5.16 -9.71
C VAL A 27 5.48 4.57 -9.59
N SER A 28 5.58 3.24 -9.38
CA SER A 28 6.86 2.53 -9.34
C SER A 28 7.63 2.69 -10.66
N GLN A 29 6.96 2.53 -11.79
CA GLN A 29 7.55 2.72 -13.12
C GLN A 29 8.01 4.16 -13.36
N ARG A 30 7.31 5.15 -12.80
CA ARG A 30 7.70 6.56 -12.90
C ARG A 30 8.90 6.88 -12.00
N VAL A 31 8.89 6.39 -10.76
CA VAL A 31 9.93 6.67 -9.76
C VAL A 31 11.24 5.94 -10.09
N TYR A 32 11.16 4.70 -10.56
CA TYR A 32 12.31 3.86 -10.89
C TYR A 32 12.65 3.84 -12.39
N ARG A 33 12.22 4.86 -13.12
CA ARG A 33 12.44 4.98 -14.56
C ARG A 33 13.92 4.79 -14.93
N GLY A 34 14.17 3.92 -15.91
CA GLY A 34 15.51 3.63 -16.43
C GLY A 34 16.30 2.58 -15.63
N LEU A 35 15.72 1.99 -14.58
CA LEU A 35 16.27 0.82 -13.91
C LEU A 35 15.82 -0.48 -14.57
N THR A 36 16.66 -1.52 -14.46
CA THR A 36 16.24 -2.87 -14.82
C THR A 36 15.20 -3.39 -13.81
N VAL A 37 14.39 -4.38 -14.22
CA VAL A 37 13.39 -5.01 -13.33
C VAL A 37 14.04 -5.55 -12.05
N GLU A 38 15.24 -6.11 -12.13
CA GLU A 38 15.98 -6.60 -10.96
C GLU A 38 16.33 -5.48 -9.98
N GLN A 39 16.79 -4.33 -10.50
CA GLN A 39 17.10 -3.15 -9.69
C GLN A 39 15.83 -2.55 -9.05
N GLN A 40 14.73 -2.47 -9.82
CA GLN A 40 13.43 -2.03 -9.30
C GLN A 40 12.93 -2.94 -8.18
N LEU A 41 12.97 -4.27 -8.37
CA LEU A 41 12.60 -5.24 -7.34
C LEU A 41 13.47 -5.15 -6.08
N LYS A 42 14.77 -4.87 -6.25
CA LYS A 42 15.67 -4.65 -5.12
C LYS A 42 15.24 -3.42 -4.31
N ASN A 43 15.00 -2.29 -4.98
CA ASN A 43 14.56 -1.06 -4.34
C ASN A 43 13.20 -1.22 -3.66
N LEU A 44 12.20 -1.74 -4.37
CA LEU A 44 10.85 -1.99 -3.83
C LEU A 44 10.86 -2.91 -2.59
N ARG A 45 11.74 -3.93 -2.54
CA ARG A 45 11.90 -4.77 -1.33
C ARG A 45 12.40 -3.98 -0.13
N VAL A 46 13.29 -3.02 -0.36
CA VAL A 46 13.80 -2.13 0.70
C VAL A 46 12.69 -1.23 1.19
N ASP A 47 11.96 -0.57 0.28
CA ASP A 47 10.84 0.31 0.61
C ASP A 47 9.78 -0.42 1.42
N PHE A 48 9.22 -1.49 0.88
CA PHE A 48 8.18 -2.25 1.58
C PHE A 48 8.65 -2.90 2.88
N SER A 49 9.96 -3.18 3.03
CA SER A 49 10.49 -3.64 4.31
C SER A 49 10.50 -2.53 5.35
N GLY A 50 10.84 -1.30 4.97
CA GLY A 50 10.76 -0.11 5.82
C GLY A 50 9.31 0.19 6.22
N GLU A 51 8.43 0.28 5.22
CA GLU A 51 7.00 0.58 5.39
C GLU A 51 6.30 -0.46 6.29
N LEU A 52 6.45 -1.75 6.00
CA LEU A 52 5.87 -2.80 6.84
C LEU A 52 6.49 -2.84 8.24
N GLY A 53 7.78 -2.51 8.38
CA GLY A 53 8.44 -2.38 9.68
C GLY A 53 7.81 -1.28 10.54
N VAL A 54 7.40 -0.15 9.94
CA VAL A 54 6.64 0.92 10.61
C VAL A 54 5.19 0.49 10.82
N CYS A 55 4.56 -0.09 9.80
CA CYS A 55 3.16 -0.52 9.87
C CYS A 55 2.90 -1.56 10.98
N ILE A 56 3.85 -2.47 11.28
CA ILE A 56 3.75 -3.39 12.42
C ILE A 56 3.65 -2.66 13.76
N ARG A 57 4.24 -1.47 13.89
CA ARG A 57 4.22 -0.69 15.14
C ARG A 57 3.04 0.26 15.24
N ARG A 58 2.60 0.81 14.11
CA ARG A 58 1.62 1.90 14.03
C ARG A 58 0.29 1.48 13.44
N GLY A 59 0.31 0.49 12.55
CA GLY A 59 -0.82 0.00 11.79
C GLY A 59 -1.24 -1.42 12.19
N GLU A 60 -1.95 -2.03 11.27
CA GLU A 60 -2.49 -3.39 11.38
C GLU A 60 -2.22 -4.17 10.07
N PRO A 61 -0.94 -4.42 9.70
CA PRO A 61 -0.65 -5.06 8.41
C PRO A 61 -1.16 -6.49 8.37
N LEU A 62 -1.68 -6.89 7.21
CA LEU A 62 -2.34 -8.17 6.98
C LEU A 62 -1.59 -9.01 5.96
N GLU A 63 -1.66 -10.33 6.13
CA GLU A 63 -1.15 -11.31 5.16
C GLU A 63 -2.15 -12.45 4.95
N LEU A 64 -2.08 -13.04 3.76
CA LEU A 64 -2.74 -14.29 3.41
C LEU A 64 -1.71 -15.29 2.92
N ARG A 65 -1.75 -16.50 3.48
CA ARG A 65 -0.86 -17.61 3.07
C ARG A 65 -1.59 -18.63 2.23
N ARG A 66 -0.87 -19.16 1.24
CA ARG A 66 -1.23 -20.34 0.47
C ARG A 66 -0.08 -21.33 0.56
N ASP A 67 -0.37 -22.56 0.95
CA ASP A 67 0.63 -23.63 1.10
C ASP A 67 1.85 -23.22 1.95
N GLY A 68 1.59 -22.46 3.03
CA GLY A 68 2.61 -21.97 3.96
C GLY A 68 3.36 -20.70 3.53
N VAL A 69 3.20 -20.23 2.28
CA VAL A 69 3.88 -19.06 1.71
C VAL A 69 2.92 -17.86 1.64
N ILE A 70 3.40 -16.65 1.89
CA ILE A 70 2.58 -15.43 1.75
C ILE A 70 2.25 -15.24 0.27
N ALA A 71 0.96 -15.21 -0.04
CA ALA A 71 0.43 -14.99 -1.38
C ALA A 71 -0.19 -13.60 -1.57
N ALA A 72 -0.54 -12.90 -0.49
CA ALA A 72 -1.01 -11.51 -0.52
C ALA A 72 -0.68 -10.81 0.79
N ALA A 73 -0.43 -9.50 0.72
CA ALA A 73 -0.17 -8.65 1.86
C ALA A 73 -0.81 -7.27 1.69
N ALA A 74 -1.15 -6.63 2.82
CA ALA A 74 -1.64 -5.26 2.85
C ALA A 74 -1.05 -4.51 4.05
N ALA A 75 -0.74 -3.22 3.84
CA ALA A 75 -0.45 -2.27 4.90
C ALA A 75 -1.70 -1.42 5.14
N ILE A 76 -2.28 -1.53 6.34
CA ILE A 76 -3.47 -0.75 6.73
C ILE A 76 -3.21 0.00 8.02
N TYR A 77 -3.75 1.21 8.12
CA TYR A 77 -3.65 2.04 9.32
C TYR A 77 -5.04 2.34 9.86
N PRO A 78 -5.29 2.06 11.15
CA PRO A 78 -6.53 2.43 11.81
C PRO A 78 -6.59 3.94 12.06
N PRO A 79 -7.78 4.51 12.38
CA PRO A 79 -7.97 5.94 12.65
C PRO A 79 -6.95 6.52 13.61
N GLY A 80 -6.39 7.70 13.26
CA GLY A 80 -5.41 8.43 14.06
C GLY A 80 -4.00 7.83 14.08
N ARG A 81 -3.71 6.87 13.21
CA ARG A 81 -2.37 6.27 13.06
C ARG A 81 -1.65 6.70 11.79
N TYR A 82 -2.33 7.39 10.91
CA TYR A 82 -1.79 8.04 9.73
C TYR A 82 -2.34 9.48 9.63
N PRO A 83 -1.59 10.49 9.14
CA PRO A 83 -0.20 10.39 8.66
C PRO A 83 0.80 9.99 9.75
N LEU A 84 1.92 9.44 9.31
CA LEU A 84 3.00 9.00 10.20
C LEU A 84 3.65 10.21 10.89
N GLY A 85 4.15 9.99 12.10
CA GLY A 85 4.92 11.01 12.79
C GLY A 85 6.34 11.14 12.20
N TRP A 86 6.96 12.31 12.37
CA TRP A 86 8.28 12.65 11.83
C TRP A 86 9.37 11.59 12.09
N LEU A 87 9.30 10.89 13.22
CA LEU A 87 10.28 9.85 13.57
C LEU A 87 10.11 8.59 12.71
N ASP A 88 8.87 8.18 12.45
CA ASP A 88 8.56 7.02 11.62
C ASP A 88 8.90 7.31 10.15
N GLU A 89 8.60 8.53 9.66
CA GLU A 89 9.01 9.01 8.34
C GLU A 89 10.53 8.99 8.18
N ARG A 90 11.28 9.44 9.20
CA ARG A 90 12.74 9.39 9.18
C ARG A 90 13.29 7.97 9.10
N ILE A 91 12.67 7.02 9.78
CA ILE A 91 13.06 5.60 9.70
C ILE A 91 12.89 5.09 8.27
N ILE A 92 11.75 5.37 7.63
CA ILE A 92 11.49 4.99 6.24
C ILE A 92 12.52 5.65 5.31
N GLN A 93 12.73 6.96 5.43
CA GLN A 93 13.72 7.70 4.63
C GLN A 93 15.12 7.11 4.74
N MET A 94 15.56 6.77 5.96
CA MET A 94 16.88 6.18 6.18
C MET A 94 16.99 4.81 5.52
N THR A 95 15.98 3.96 5.61
CA THR A 95 16.00 2.65 4.92
C THR A 95 16.09 2.83 3.40
N THR A 96 15.34 3.78 2.84
CA THR A 96 15.36 4.11 1.42
C THR A 96 16.72 4.63 0.96
N ILE A 97 17.29 5.65 1.65
CA ILE A 97 18.58 6.26 1.29
C ILE A 97 19.72 5.23 1.26
N PHE A 98 19.80 4.37 2.26
CA PHE A 98 20.88 3.39 2.37
C PHE A 98 20.64 2.11 1.56
N GLY A 99 19.41 1.83 1.19
CA GLY A 99 19.03 0.59 0.49
C GLY A 99 18.95 0.71 -1.02
N HIS A 100 18.72 1.93 -1.55
CA HIS A 100 18.49 2.16 -2.97
C HIS A 100 19.77 2.30 -3.78
N THR A 101 19.72 1.82 -5.03
CA THR A 101 20.79 2.04 -6.00
C THR A 101 20.62 3.38 -6.73
N ARG A 102 19.38 3.71 -7.11
CA ARG A 102 18.99 4.95 -7.82
C ARG A 102 17.47 5.05 -7.86
N TYR A 103 16.89 6.26 -7.80
CA TYR A 103 15.48 6.54 -8.02
C TYR A 103 15.26 8.04 -8.27
N ASP A 104 14.11 8.40 -8.85
CA ASP A 104 13.72 9.80 -9.06
C ASP A 104 13.13 10.36 -7.73
N LEU A 105 13.99 10.96 -6.91
CA LEU A 105 13.61 11.53 -5.62
C LEU A 105 12.56 12.64 -5.78
N GLN A 106 12.64 13.46 -6.83
CA GLN A 106 11.66 14.53 -7.06
C GLN A 106 10.29 13.97 -7.39
N ALA A 107 10.23 12.92 -8.21
CA ALA A 107 8.97 12.25 -8.51
C ALA A 107 8.36 11.62 -7.23
N TRP A 108 9.19 10.95 -6.42
CA TRP A 108 8.72 10.35 -5.18
C TRP A 108 8.19 11.40 -4.19
N GLN A 109 8.94 12.48 -3.96
CA GLN A 109 8.53 13.58 -3.08
C GLN A 109 7.26 14.27 -3.61
N GLY A 110 7.18 14.52 -4.92
CA GLY A 110 6.00 15.12 -5.53
C GLY A 110 4.75 14.23 -5.38
N TRP A 111 4.89 12.91 -5.48
CA TRP A 111 3.80 11.98 -5.20
C TRP A 111 3.33 12.09 -3.75
N LEU A 112 4.24 11.94 -2.78
CA LEU A 112 3.92 11.98 -1.35
C LEU A 112 3.28 13.32 -0.93
N GLU A 113 3.79 14.45 -1.46
CA GLU A 113 3.25 15.78 -1.15
C GLU A 113 1.82 15.93 -1.64
N GLU A 114 1.54 15.53 -2.88
CA GLU A 114 0.19 15.67 -3.45
C GLU A 114 -0.82 14.72 -2.80
N VAL A 115 -0.50 13.44 -2.59
CA VAL A 115 -1.40 12.53 -1.88
C VAL A 115 -1.61 12.97 -0.43
N GLY A 116 -0.58 13.50 0.22
CA GLY A 116 -0.67 14.06 1.58
C GLY A 116 -1.65 15.23 1.70
N LYS A 117 -1.69 16.12 0.70
CA LYS A 117 -2.66 17.24 0.65
C LYS A 117 -4.11 16.75 0.49
N LEU A 118 -4.30 15.62 -0.17
CA LEU A 118 -5.61 15.04 -0.47
C LEU A 118 -6.08 14.06 0.60
N HIS A 119 -5.21 13.70 1.55
CA HIS A 119 -5.52 12.75 2.60
C HIS A 119 -6.63 13.28 3.54
N PRO A 120 -7.73 12.53 3.77
CA PRO A 120 -8.86 13.00 4.57
C PRO A 120 -8.50 13.24 6.04
N GLN A 121 -9.05 14.30 6.62
CA GLN A 121 -8.91 14.58 8.06
C GLN A 121 -9.94 13.83 8.93
N THR A 122 -11.02 13.33 8.33
CA THR A 122 -12.02 12.53 9.02
C THR A 122 -11.43 11.19 9.46
N PRO A 123 -11.70 10.71 10.68
CA PRO A 123 -11.21 9.41 11.14
C PRO A 123 -11.62 8.27 10.20
N HIS A 124 -10.65 7.50 9.73
CA HIS A 124 -10.85 6.42 8.77
C HIS A 124 -9.77 5.34 8.88
N TYR A 125 -10.04 4.15 8.30
CA TYR A 125 -8.99 3.20 7.95
C TYR A 125 -8.33 3.61 6.65
N TYR A 126 -7.01 3.66 6.63
CA TYR A 126 -6.23 3.93 5.42
C TYR A 126 -5.60 2.64 4.88
N LEU A 127 -5.87 2.33 3.61
CA LEU A 127 -5.18 1.27 2.87
C LEU A 127 -4.01 1.90 2.11
N GLU A 128 -2.81 1.75 2.64
CA GLU A 128 -1.60 2.28 2.03
C GLU A 128 -1.10 1.38 0.88
N TYR A 129 -1.03 0.07 1.14
CA TYR A 129 -0.60 -0.90 0.13
C TYR A 129 -1.46 -2.16 0.17
N LEU A 130 -1.73 -2.72 -1.01
CA LEU A 130 -2.37 -4.02 -1.20
C LEU A 130 -1.71 -4.71 -2.41
N GLY A 131 -1.01 -5.80 -2.16
CA GLY A 131 -0.36 -6.58 -3.22
C GLY A 131 -0.69 -8.07 -3.13
N VAL A 132 -0.85 -8.67 -4.30
CA VAL A 132 -1.03 -10.11 -4.47
C VAL A 132 0.09 -10.64 -5.34
N GLU A 133 0.71 -11.74 -4.92
CA GLU A 133 1.72 -12.45 -5.72
C GLU A 133 1.24 -12.61 -7.16
N PRO A 134 2.01 -12.19 -8.18
CA PRO A 134 1.57 -12.22 -9.57
C PRO A 134 0.96 -13.57 -10.01
N ALA A 135 1.58 -14.69 -9.62
CA ALA A 135 1.08 -16.02 -9.93
C ALA A 135 -0.25 -16.40 -9.21
N CYS A 136 -0.68 -15.59 -8.22
CA CYS A 136 -1.89 -15.82 -7.43
C CYS A 136 -2.97 -14.75 -7.69
N GLN A 137 -2.75 -13.83 -8.62
CA GLN A 137 -3.73 -12.81 -8.97
C GLN A 137 -4.98 -13.42 -9.63
N GLY A 138 -6.11 -12.67 -9.59
CA GLY A 138 -7.38 -13.15 -10.13
C GLY A 138 -8.10 -14.21 -9.29
N GLN A 139 -7.53 -14.65 -8.17
CA GLN A 139 -8.07 -15.71 -7.29
C GLN A 139 -8.80 -15.15 -6.03
N GLY A 140 -9.08 -13.85 -5.99
CA GLY A 140 -9.82 -13.22 -4.90
C GLY A 140 -9.03 -12.93 -3.63
N LEU A 141 -7.69 -13.13 -3.60
CA LEU A 141 -6.89 -12.95 -2.39
C LEU A 141 -6.88 -11.49 -1.91
N GLY A 142 -6.76 -10.53 -2.83
CA GLY A 142 -6.86 -9.10 -2.50
C GLY A 142 -8.24 -8.74 -1.94
N SER A 143 -9.31 -9.32 -2.49
CA SER A 143 -10.67 -9.14 -1.99
C SER A 143 -10.82 -9.56 -0.53
N ARG A 144 -10.21 -10.66 -0.13
CA ARG A 144 -10.25 -11.15 1.27
C ARG A 144 -9.54 -10.21 2.24
N LEU A 145 -8.43 -9.58 1.83
CA LEU A 145 -7.76 -8.56 2.64
C LEU A 145 -8.63 -7.29 2.77
N LEU A 146 -9.29 -6.88 1.68
CA LEU A 146 -10.23 -5.76 1.68
C LEU A 146 -11.47 -6.03 2.56
N GLU A 147 -12.04 -7.24 2.50
CA GLU A 147 -13.13 -7.68 3.37
C GLU A 147 -12.76 -7.55 4.85
N GLU A 148 -11.58 -8.01 5.23
CA GLU A 148 -11.12 -7.90 6.61
C GLU A 148 -10.91 -6.44 7.04
N MET A 149 -10.31 -5.60 6.19
CA MET A 149 -10.16 -4.17 6.45
C MET A 149 -11.51 -3.47 6.62
N THR A 150 -12.42 -3.67 5.67
CA THR A 150 -13.76 -3.03 5.71
C THR A 150 -14.59 -3.52 6.89
N ARG A 151 -14.50 -4.80 7.25
CA ARG A 151 -15.13 -5.35 8.46
C ARG A 151 -14.61 -4.67 9.75
N ARG A 152 -13.29 -4.40 9.83
CA ARG A 152 -12.71 -3.67 10.97
C ARG A 152 -13.19 -2.22 11.03
N ALA A 153 -13.30 -1.58 9.89
CA ALA A 153 -13.79 -0.21 9.78
C ALA A 153 -15.27 -0.10 10.19
N ASP A 154 -16.10 -1.01 9.69
CA ASP A 154 -17.53 -1.08 10.04
C ASP A 154 -17.74 -1.34 11.55
N ALA A 155 -16.95 -2.24 12.14
CA ALA A 155 -16.99 -2.52 13.57
C ALA A 155 -16.61 -1.30 14.44
N ARG A 156 -15.91 -0.32 13.87
CA ARG A 156 -15.55 0.96 14.54
C ARG A 156 -16.41 2.14 14.11
N GLY A 157 -17.37 1.94 13.19
CA GLY A 157 -18.23 2.99 12.67
C GLY A 157 -17.46 4.08 11.90
N VAL A 158 -16.36 3.72 11.22
CA VAL A 158 -15.52 4.66 10.46
C VAL A 158 -15.42 4.28 8.98
N GLY A 159 -15.14 5.26 8.13
CA GLY A 159 -14.91 5.04 6.71
C GLY A 159 -13.56 4.39 6.40
N CYS A 160 -13.32 4.15 5.11
CA CYS A 160 -12.04 3.72 4.58
C CYS A 160 -11.58 4.66 3.46
N TYR A 161 -10.27 4.86 3.35
CA TYR A 161 -9.64 5.65 2.32
C TYR A 161 -8.48 4.90 1.67
N LEU A 162 -8.26 5.16 0.39
CA LEU A 162 -7.10 4.68 -0.38
C LEU A 162 -6.84 5.59 -1.59
N GLU A 163 -5.63 5.50 -2.12
CA GLU A 163 -5.27 5.96 -3.46
C GLU A 163 -4.88 4.77 -4.34
N THR A 164 -5.09 4.91 -5.65
CA THR A 164 -4.60 3.96 -6.64
C THR A 164 -4.23 4.66 -7.94
N ALA A 165 -3.16 4.22 -8.58
CA ALA A 165 -2.77 4.69 -9.91
C ALA A 165 -3.11 3.66 -11.02
N THR A 166 -3.84 2.61 -10.68
CA THR A 166 -4.21 1.55 -11.61
C THR A 166 -5.72 1.52 -11.86
N ARG A 167 -6.17 1.91 -13.07
CA ARG A 167 -7.59 1.95 -13.44
C ARG A 167 -8.34 0.65 -13.15
N ARG A 168 -7.71 -0.50 -13.36
CA ARG A 168 -8.28 -1.81 -13.06
C ARG A 168 -8.66 -1.96 -11.58
N ASN A 169 -7.87 -1.37 -10.68
CA ASN A 169 -8.11 -1.46 -9.24
C ASN A 169 -9.32 -0.62 -8.80
N VAL A 170 -9.65 0.47 -9.50
CA VAL A 170 -10.85 1.28 -9.22
C VAL A 170 -12.11 0.39 -9.21
N SER A 171 -12.28 -0.45 -10.25
CA SER A 171 -13.43 -1.36 -10.33
C SER A 171 -13.42 -2.44 -9.23
N LEU A 172 -12.23 -2.86 -8.77
CA LEU A 172 -12.12 -3.75 -7.62
C LEU A 172 -12.65 -3.05 -6.36
N TYR A 173 -12.14 -1.85 -6.04
CA TYR A 173 -12.52 -1.12 -4.83
C TYR A 173 -13.99 -0.70 -4.83
N GLN A 174 -14.55 -0.34 -5.98
CA GLN A 174 -16.00 -0.03 -6.11
C GLN A 174 -16.90 -1.18 -5.66
N ARG A 175 -16.53 -2.44 -5.90
CA ARG A 175 -17.26 -3.61 -5.40
C ARG A 175 -17.31 -3.71 -3.87
N PHE A 176 -16.37 -3.05 -3.19
CA PHE A 176 -16.32 -2.95 -1.73
C PHE A 176 -16.96 -1.68 -1.18
N GLY A 177 -17.62 -0.90 -2.04
CA GLY A 177 -18.34 0.32 -1.68
C GLY A 177 -17.46 1.56 -1.64
N PHE A 178 -16.26 1.52 -2.22
CA PHE A 178 -15.46 2.72 -2.42
C PHE A 178 -15.98 3.52 -3.61
N GLU A 179 -16.02 4.84 -3.47
CA GLU A 179 -16.38 5.79 -4.51
C GLU A 179 -15.15 6.64 -4.84
N VAL A 180 -14.95 6.98 -6.11
CA VAL A 180 -13.93 7.94 -6.52
C VAL A 180 -14.36 9.32 -6.03
N ARG A 181 -13.53 9.95 -5.21
CA ARG A 181 -13.74 11.32 -4.70
C ARG A 181 -12.99 12.34 -5.53
N GLU A 182 -11.83 11.96 -6.02
CA GLU A 182 -11.01 12.82 -6.86
C GLU A 182 -10.21 11.99 -7.84
N GLU A 183 -10.02 12.53 -9.04
CA GLU A 183 -9.08 12.04 -10.06
C GLU A 183 -8.05 13.13 -10.32
N ARG A 184 -6.77 12.80 -10.30
CA ARG A 184 -5.69 13.77 -10.49
C ARG A 184 -4.50 13.14 -11.18
N GLU A 185 -3.87 13.89 -12.08
CA GLU A 185 -2.56 13.53 -12.56
C GLU A 185 -1.49 14.04 -11.58
N ILE A 186 -0.68 13.14 -11.05
CA ILE A 186 0.41 13.40 -10.12
C ILE A 186 1.69 12.84 -10.73
N ILE A 187 2.73 13.66 -10.85
CA ILE A 187 4.02 13.28 -11.47
C ILE A 187 3.91 12.64 -12.87
N GLY A 188 2.86 12.96 -13.63
CA GLY A 188 2.57 12.36 -14.93
C GLY A 188 1.89 10.98 -14.85
N VAL A 189 1.34 10.62 -13.70
CA VAL A 189 0.61 9.37 -13.45
C VAL A 189 -0.79 9.70 -13.01
N GLN A 190 -1.80 9.08 -13.67
CA GLN A 190 -3.20 9.23 -13.27
C GLN A 190 -3.46 8.51 -11.95
N ALA A 191 -4.04 9.22 -10.97
CA ALA A 191 -4.37 8.72 -9.65
C ALA A 191 -5.85 8.90 -9.33
N TRP A 192 -6.41 7.97 -8.56
CA TRP A 192 -7.77 8.00 -8.05
C TRP A 192 -7.75 7.93 -6.53
N MET A 193 -8.29 8.95 -5.87
CA MET A 193 -8.53 8.99 -4.45
C MET A 193 -9.92 8.46 -4.18
N MET A 194 -10.02 7.41 -3.37
CA MET A 194 -11.27 6.68 -3.18
C MET A 194 -11.67 6.63 -1.71
N TRP A 195 -12.94 6.82 -1.45
CA TRP A 195 -13.54 6.81 -0.12
C TRP A 195 -14.69 5.82 -0.04
N ARG A 196 -14.73 5.06 1.05
CA ARG A 196 -15.86 4.23 1.45
C ARG A 196 -16.44 4.79 2.76
N PRO A 197 -17.73 5.17 2.82
CA PRO A 197 -18.37 5.60 4.06
C PRO A 197 -18.45 4.45 5.08
N ALA A 198 -18.58 4.80 6.36
CA ALA A 198 -18.92 3.84 7.41
C ALA A 198 -20.28 3.18 7.11
N LYS A 199 -20.44 1.94 7.51
CA LYS A 199 -21.71 1.21 7.48
C LYS A 199 -22.21 0.98 8.90
#